data_0040aa58d8a0b19e1bfda2b547b11081
#
_entry.id   0040aa58d8a0b19e1bfda2b547b11081
#
_cell.length_a   1.000
_cell.length_b   1.000
_cell.length_c   1.000
_cell.angle_alpha   90.00
_cell.angle_beta   90.00
_cell.angle_gamma   90.00
#
_symmetry.space_group_name_H-M   'P 1'
#
loop_
_entity.id
_entity.type
_entity.pdbx_description
1 polymer ?
#
loop_
_entity_poly.entity_id
_entity_poly.type
_entity_poly.pdbx_seq_one_letter_code
_entity_poly.pdbx_strand_id
1 'polypeptide(L)'
;SRTLTAACLLTVAATLAASGCAKQEGSSTSASGNSSAGAQVVASPGAAPAGDTAGGCDLKAYGATKLDLKDTVVGFSQSEKEANPFRIAETQSIKDEAAKLGVKKLLTTNAQSQLPKQISDIQDMLNQGAQLLIVAPLNSDGLEPALQAAAAKHVPVITVDRKLNATACKDYLTFIGSNFVDQGKRAADALVKATGGTGKVAILLGTSGNGVTTDRTKGFVDQIAATAPGLQIVAQQTGEFARDKGQQVTEQLLQSHPDITALYAENDEMGLGAVTAVKGAGKKPGTDIKIVSVDGTRNAVQALAGGEYNGVIESNPRFGPLAFATAQKFFDGQAIPDNVIITDRAYDPDNAKTSLDGAY
;
A
#
# COMPACT_ATOMS: atom_id res chain seq x y z
N SER A 1 63.27 15.48 -41.90
CA SER A 1 62.95 15.16 -43.29
C SER A 1 61.49 14.84 -43.43
N ARG A 2 60.87 15.76 -44.00
CA ARG A 2 60.09 15.77 -45.27
C ARG A 2 58.74 15.10 -45.09
N THR A 3 57.67 15.89 -45.07
CA THR A 3 56.89 16.51 -46.19
C THR A 3 56.03 15.43 -46.90
N LEU A 4 54.80 15.60 -47.23
CA LEU A 4 53.96 16.63 -47.85
C LEU A 4 52.52 16.07 -47.87
N THR A 5 51.51 16.85 -47.55
CA THR A 5 50.50 17.53 -48.43
C THR A 5 49.71 16.62 -49.38
N ALA A 6 48.43 16.66 -49.47
CA ALA A 6 47.48 17.61 -50.10
C ALA A 6 46.07 17.02 -49.97
N ALA A 7 45.02 17.66 -49.60
CA ALA A 7 44.23 18.72 -50.20
C ALA A 7 43.19 18.26 -51.25
N CYS A 8 42.00 18.83 -51.08
CA CYS A 8 40.93 19.09 -52.07
C CYS A 8 39.82 18.03 -52.20
N LEU A 9 38.57 18.31 -52.36
CA LEU A 9 37.76 19.52 -52.56
C LEU A 9 36.26 19.12 -52.40
N LEU A 10 35.54 20.03 -51.82
CA LEU A 10 34.15 20.45 -52.05
C LEU A 10 33.26 19.70 -53.04
N THR A 11 32.02 19.36 -52.61
CA THR A 11 30.83 19.89 -53.32
C THR A 11 29.63 20.04 -52.40
N VAL A 12 29.01 21.19 -52.52
CA VAL A 12 27.77 21.67 -51.92
C VAL A 12 26.58 21.16 -52.75
N ALA A 13 25.52 20.70 -52.09
CA ALA A 13 24.19 20.82 -52.68
C ALA A 13 23.15 20.96 -51.54
N ALA A 14 22.55 22.14 -51.51
CA ALA A 14 21.37 22.43 -50.73
C ALA A 14 20.11 21.89 -51.43
N THR A 15 19.10 21.46 -50.68
CA THR A 15 17.68 21.85 -50.91
C THR A 15 16.73 21.35 -49.83
N LEU A 16 16.04 22.31 -49.28
CA LEU A 16 14.59 22.41 -49.04
C LEU A 16 13.89 21.58 -47.95
N ALA A 17 13.28 22.39 -47.13
CA ALA A 17 12.37 22.15 -46.03
C ALA A 17 11.16 21.28 -46.37
N ALA A 18 10.76 20.43 -45.38
CA ALA A 18 9.39 20.06 -45.19
C ALA A 18 9.09 19.96 -43.68
N SER A 19 8.16 20.80 -43.25
CA SER A 19 7.59 20.83 -41.91
C SER A 19 6.89 19.51 -41.60
N GLY A 20 7.32 18.83 -40.55
CA GLY A 20 6.60 17.68 -40.00
C GLY A 20 6.53 17.83 -38.49
N CYS A 21 5.31 17.97 -37.95
CA CYS A 21 5.03 17.97 -36.53
C CYS A 21 5.59 16.70 -35.88
N ALA A 22 6.62 16.85 -35.06
CA ALA A 22 7.07 15.78 -34.18
C ALA A 22 6.15 15.71 -32.97
N LYS A 23 5.37 14.67 -32.90
CA LYS A 23 4.69 14.21 -31.70
C LYS A 23 5.76 13.82 -30.67
N GLN A 24 5.77 14.49 -29.55
CA GLN A 24 6.63 14.16 -28.43
C GLN A 24 6.10 12.87 -27.79
N GLU A 25 6.74 11.76 -28.10
CA GLU A 25 6.49 10.51 -27.38
C GLU A 25 7.13 10.60 -26.00
N GLY A 26 6.27 10.66 -24.97
CA GLY A 26 6.68 10.53 -23.59
C GLY A 26 7.30 9.16 -23.36
N SER A 27 8.55 9.14 -22.94
CA SER A 27 9.27 7.94 -22.51
C SER A 27 8.56 7.34 -21.29
N SER A 28 7.75 6.31 -21.50
CA SER A 28 7.24 5.44 -20.44
C SER A 28 8.36 4.51 -20.03
N THR A 29 9.00 4.81 -18.90
CA THR A 29 9.83 3.82 -18.20
C THR A 29 8.93 2.68 -17.74
N SER A 30 9.02 1.55 -18.45
CA SER A 30 8.39 0.29 -18.07
C SER A 30 9.07 -0.22 -16.80
N ALA A 31 8.42 -0.05 -15.65
CA ALA A 31 8.78 -0.80 -14.47
C ALA A 31 8.45 -2.28 -14.75
N SER A 32 9.48 -3.08 -14.96
CA SER A 32 9.37 -4.54 -15.08
C SER A 32 9.08 -5.13 -13.70
N GLY A 33 7.83 -5.05 -13.27
CA GLY A 33 7.31 -5.80 -12.14
C GLY A 33 6.67 -7.07 -12.65
N ASN A 34 6.97 -8.18 -12.02
CA ASN A 34 6.36 -9.46 -12.29
C ASN A 34 4.86 -9.40 -11.94
N SER A 35 4.04 -8.88 -12.86
CA SER A 35 2.60 -8.83 -12.70
C SER A 35 2.05 -10.22 -12.96
N SER A 36 1.50 -10.84 -11.93
CA SER A 36 0.63 -12.01 -12.10
C SER A 36 -0.50 -11.63 -13.06
N ALA A 37 -0.85 -12.53 -13.97
CA ALA A 37 -1.98 -12.36 -14.89
C ALA A 37 -3.22 -11.95 -14.06
N GLY A 38 -3.82 -10.79 -14.39
CA GLY A 38 -5.00 -10.28 -13.70
C GLY A 38 -4.77 -9.12 -12.72
N ALA A 39 -3.54 -8.61 -12.54
CA ALA A 39 -3.30 -7.42 -11.73
C ALA A 39 -3.46 -6.13 -12.53
N GLN A 40 -4.19 -5.17 -11.99
CA GLN A 40 -4.32 -3.83 -12.56
C GLN A 40 -3.68 -2.80 -11.62
N VAL A 41 -2.79 -1.96 -12.16
CA VAL A 41 -2.14 -0.87 -11.42
C VAL A 41 -2.89 0.44 -11.69
N VAL A 42 -3.24 1.17 -10.64
CA VAL A 42 -3.89 2.48 -10.71
C VAL A 42 -3.04 3.55 -10.02
N ALA A 43 -2.99 4.74 -10.60
CA ALA A 43 -2.13 5.83 -10.13
C ALA A 43 -2.60 6.46 -8.80
N SER A 44 -3.90 6.33 -8.48
CA SER A 44 -4.47 6.86 -7.24
C SER A 44 -5.72 6.09 -6.83
N PRO A 45 -6.10 6.08 -5.54
CA PRO A 45 -7.28 5.40 -5.04
C PRO A 45 -8.62 5.91 -5.59
N GLY A 46 -8.67 7.09 -6.16
CA GLY A 46 -9.87 7.67 -6.77
C GLY A 46 -10.00 7.38 -8.27
N ALA A 47 -9.01 6.75 -8.89
CA ALA A 47 -9.07 6.41 -10.30
C ALA A 47 -9.92 5.15 -10.51
N ALA A 48 -10.86 5.22 -11.45
CA ALA A 48 -11.58 4.01 -11.88
C ALA A 48 -10.59 3.03 -12.52
N PRO A 49 -10.76 1.70 -12.30
CA PRO A 49 -9.95 0.70 -12.99
C PRO A 49 -10.05 0.91 -14.51
N ALA A 50 -8.93 1.08 -15.19
CA ALA A 50 -8.90 1.30 -16.65
C ALA A 50 -8.94 -0.05 -17.39
N GLY A 51 -9.78 -0.13 -18.41
CA GLY A 51 -9.76 -1.19 -19.43
C GLY A 51 -10.46 -2.51 -19.10
N ASP A 52 -10.84 -3.23 -20.16
CA ASP A 52 -11.27 -4.62 -20.09
C ASP A 52 -10.05 -5.52 -19.84
N THR A 53 -10.10 -6.30 -18.77
CA THR A 53 -9.12 -7.36 -18.53
C THR A 53 -9.63 -8.64 -19.17
N ALA A 54 -9.04 -9.02 -20.29
CA ALA A 54 -9.30 -10.34 -20.88
C ALA A 54 -8.98 -11.44 -19.86
N GLY A 55 -10.00 -12.21 -19.45
CA GLY A 55 -9.86 -13.28 -18.46
C GLY A 55 -10.12 -12.89 -17.01
N GLY A 56 -10.69 -11.70 -16.74
CA GLY A 56 -11.08 -11.27 -15.39
C GLY A 56 -12.39 -11.91 -14.90
N CYS A 57 -12.76 -11.60 -13.66
CA CYS A 57 -13.94 -12.11 -12.99
C CYS A 57 -15.20 -11.31 -13.36
N ASP A 58 -16.18 -11.96 -13.94
CA ASP A 58 -17.49 -11.40 -14.23
C ASP A 58 -18.61 -12.03 -13.36
N LEU A 59 -19.83 -11.53 -13.50
CA LEU A 59 -21.00 -12.03 -12.77
C LEU A 59 -21.20 -13.54 -12.94
N LYS A 60 -21.02 -14.06 -14.16
CA LYS A 60 -21.21 -15.47 -14.47
C LYS A 60 -20.13 -16.34 -13.87
N ALA A 61 -18.87 -15.91 -14.00
CA ALA A 61 -17.72 -16.63 -13.45
C ALA A 61 -17.78 -16.73 -11.92
N TYR A 62 -18.20 -15.63 -11.26
CA TYR A 62 -18.35 -15.60 -9.80
C TYR A 62 -19.65 -16.26 -9.29
N GLY A 63 -20.68 -16.33 -10.12
CA GLY A 63 -22.00 -16.85 -9.73
C GLY A 63 -22.89 -15.81 -9.03
N ALA A 64 -22.67 -14.52 -9.29
CA ALA A 64 -23.46 -13.43 -8.74
C ALA A 64 -24.50 -12.89 -9.74
N THR A 65 -25.46 -12.10 -9.23
CA THR A 65 -26.48 -11.43 -10.02
C THR A 65 -26.20 -9.93 -10.13
N LYS A 66 -26.73 -9.31 -11.18
CA LYS A 66 -26.66 -7.86 -11.38
C LYS A 66 -27.42 -7.12 -10.27
N LEU A 67 -26.81 -6.09 -9.71
CA LEU A 67 -27.39 -5.21 -8.69
C LEU A 67 -27.16 -3.75 -9.06
N ASP A 68 -28.08 -2.88 -8.62
CA ASP A 68 -27.84 -1.44 -8.57
C ASP A 68 -27.35 -1.08 -7.17
N LEU A 69 -26.23 -0.38 -7.07
CA LEU A 69 -25.66 0.02 -5.77
C LEU A 69 -26.63 0.86 -4.94
N LYS A 70 -27.52 1.65 -5.58
CA LYS A 70 -28.53 2.45 -4.87
C LYS A 70 -29.59 1.59 -4.17
N ASP A 71 -29.81 0.38 -4.67
CA ASP A 71 -30.76 -0.57 -4.07
C ASP A 71 -30.06 -1.62 -3.19
N THR A 72 -28.73 -1.53 -3.08
CA THR A 72 -27.89 -2.54 -2.43
C THR A 72 -27.60 -2.20 -0.96
N VAL A 73 -27.73 -3.19 -0.10
CA VAL A 73 -27.18 -3.17 1.28
C VAL A 73 -25.73 -3.60 1.21
N VAL A 74 -24.82 -2.71 1.59
CA VAL A 74 -23.39 -2.97 1.60
C VAL A 74 -22.92 -3.17 3.03
N GLY A 75 -22.10 -4.19 3.28
CA GLY A 75 -21.41 -4.41 4.55
C GLY A 75 -19.94 -4.03 4.44
N PHE A 76 -19.43 -3.27 5.41
CA PHE A 76 -18.00 -3.03 5.60
C PHE A 76 -17.51 -3.60 6.91
N SER A 77 -16.54 -4.51 6.85
CA SER A 77 -15.90 -5.14 8.00
C SER A 77 -14.49 -4.60 8.20
N GLN A 78 -14.30 -3.77 9.24
CA GLN A 78 -13.00 -3.29 9.68
C GLN A 78 -12.31 -4.32 10.58
N SER A 79 -11.02 -4.55 10.38
CA SER A 79 -10.22 -5.54 11.13
C SER A 79 -9.84 -5.09 12.53
N GLU A 80 -9.43 -3.84 12.69
CA GLU A 80 -8.81 -3.31 13.90
C GLU A 80 -9.57 -2.09 14.43
N LYS A 81 -9.28 -1.73 15.68
CA LYS A 81 -9.82 -0.49 16.27
C LYS A 81 -9.46 0.71 15.39
N GLU A 82 -10.41 1.61 15.23
CA GLU A 82 -10.19 2.91 14.60
C GLU A 82 -9.42 3.85 15.55
N ALA A 83 -8.22 3.42 15.95
CA ALA A 83 -7.36 4.13 16.88
C ALA A 83 -6.12 4.74 16.19
N ASN A 84 -5.80 4.28 14.97
CA ASN A 84 -4.73 4.87 14.17
C ASN A 84 -5.29 5.58 12.94
N PRO A 85 -4.57 6.56 12.38
CA PRO A 85 -5.03 7.35 11.24
C PRO A 85 -5.39 6.52 10.00
N PHE A 86 -4.66 5.41 9.73
CA PHE A 86 -4.95 4.53 8.60
C PHE A 86 -6.36 3.96 8.68
N ARG A 87 -6.73 3.34 9.81
CA ARG A 87 -8.06 2.72 10.01
C ARG A 87 -9.19 3.74 10.03
N ILE A 88 -8.93 4.93 10.61
CA ILE A 88 -9.90 6.04 10.59
C ILE A 88 -10.16 6.49 9.14
N ALA A 89 -9.11 6.74 8.38
CA ALA A 89 -9.22 7.20 6.99
C ALA A 89 -9.84 6.12 6.08
N GLU A 90 -9.50 4.86 6.28
CA GLU A 90 -10.07 3.72 5.55
C GLU A 90 -11.58 3.63 5.76
N THR A 91 -12.03 3.58 7.00
CA THR A 91 -13.46 3.52 7.33
C THR A 91 -14.21 4.75 6.81
N GLN A 92 -13.64 5.95 6.99
CA GLN A 92 -14.25 7.18 6.53
C GLN A 92 -14.40 7.21 5.01
N SER A 93 -13.37 6.76 4.28
CA SER A 93 -13.42 6.69 2.80
C SER A 93 -14.56 5.80 2.29
N ILE A 94 -14.78 4.65 2.93
CA ILE A 94 -15.90 3.77 2.59
C ILE A 94 -17.25 4.44 2.87
N LYS A 95 -17.38 5.09 4.05
CA LYS A 95 -18.62 5.80 4.43
C LYS A 95 -18.94 6.95 3.48
N ASP A 96 -17.95 7.77 3.15
CA ASP A 96 -18.12 8.93 2.27
C ASP A 96 -18.54 8.51 0.87
N GLU A 97 -17.91 7.50 0.29
CA GLU A 97 -18.25 7.03 -1.05
C GLU A 97 -19.62 6.35 -1.07
N ALA A 98 -19.97 5.55 -0.05
CA ALA A 98 -21.29 4.96 0.08
C ALA A 98 -22.39 6.04 0.15
N ALA A 99 -22.16 7.11 0.91
CA ALA A 99 -23.08 8.23 1.00
C ALA A 99 -23.20 9.00 -0.32
N LYS A 100 -22.08 9.26 -0.98
CA LYS A 100 -22.01 9.95 -2.28
C LYS A 100 -22.76 9.20 -3.37
N LEU A 101 -22.64 7.88 -3.42
CA LEU A 101 -23.35 7.03 -4.38
C LEU A 101 -24.81 6.77 -4.02
N GLY A 102 -25.19 7.06 -2.76
CA GLY A 102 -26.55 6.85 -2.28
C GLY A 102 -26.91 5.37 -2.18
N VAL A 103 -25.98 4.52 -1.69
CA VAL A 103 -26.29 3.11 -1.43
C VAL A 103 -27.44 2.98 -0.45
N LYS A 104 -28.30 1.96 -0.63
CA LYS A 104 -29.51 1.79 0.16
C LYS A 104 -29.24 1.78 1.67
N LYS A 105 -28.20 1.09 2.08
CA LYS A 105 -27.75 1.00 3.48
C LYS A 105 -26.29 0.57 3.52
N LEU A 106 -25.51 1.20 4.39
CA LEU A 106 -24.17 0.75 4.75
C LEU A 106 -24.20 0.19 6.18
N LEU A 107 -23.84 -1.08 6.33
CA LEU A 107 -23.60 -1.75 7.60
C LEU A 107 -22.09 -1.67 7.87
N THR A 108 -21.67 -1.24 9.06
CA THR A 108 -20.26 -1.17 9.44
C THR A 108 -20.02 -1.92 10.72
N THR A 109 -18.96 -2.72 10.76
CA THR A 109 -18.52 -3.45 11.94
C THR A 109 -17.03 -3.25 12.18
N ASN A 110 -16.57 -3.49 13.39
CA ASN A 110 -15.16 -3.42 13.75
C ASN A 110 -14.79 -4.63 14.61
N ALA A 111 -13.89 -5.44 14.11
CA ALA A 111 -13.48 -6.69 14.76
C ALA A 111 -12.57 -6.49 15.99
N GLN A 112 -12.05 -5.28 16.20
CA GLN A 112 -11.21 -4.94 17.35
C GLN A 112 -10.00 -5.88 17.52
N SER A 113 -9.38 -6.26 16.40
CA SER A 113 -8.25 -7.21 16.33
C SER A 113 -8.61 -8.63 16.83
N GLN A 114 -9.88 -9.04 16.70
CA GLN A 114 -10.34 -10.36 17.09
C GLN A 114 -10.92 -11.10 15.90
N LEU A 115 -10.21 -12.13 15.40
CA LEU A 115 -10.65 -12.90 14.24
C LEU A 115 -12.01 -13.57 14.41
N PRO A 116 -12.36 -14.22 15.54
CA PRO A 116 -13.69 -14.77 15.75
C PRO A 116 -14.79 -13.71 15.66
N LYS A 117 -14.51 -12.49 16.16
CA LYS A 117 -15.45 -11.38 16.06
C LYS A 117 -15.63 -10.93 14.62
N GLN A 118 -14.56 -10.85 13.82
CA GLN A 118 -14.68 -10.50 12.40
C GLN A 118 -15.56 -11.50 11.65
N ILE A 119 -15.39 -12.79 11.91
CA ILE A 119 -16.24 -13.85 11.33
C ILE A 119 -17.71 -13.65 11.70
N SER A 120 -17.99 -13.48 13.01
CA SER A 120 -19.34 -13.24 13.51
C SER A 120 -19.97 -11.98 12.95
N ASP A 121 -19.23 -10.87 12.93
CA ASP A 121 -19.69 -9.59 12.39
C ASP A 121 -20.07 -9.70 10.89
N ILE A 122 -19.30 -10.43 10.09
CA ILE A 122 -19.62 -10.66 8.67
C ILE A 122 -20.88 -11.51 8.54
N GLN A 123 -21.02 -12.58 9.33
CA GLN A 123 -22.23 -13.41 9.33
C GLN A 123 -23.48 -12.61 9.72
N ASP A 124 -23.35 -11.72 10.70
CA ASP A 124 -24.43 -10.85 11.14
C ASP A 124 -24.83 -9.84 10.05
N MET A 125 -23.87 -9.25 9.33
CA MET A 125 -24.17 -8.38 8.19
C MET A 125 -24.88 -9.13 7.07
N LEU A 126 -24.50 -10.38 6.78
CA LEU A 126 -25.18 -11.24 5.81
C LEU A 126 -26.62 -11.55 6.25
N ASN A 127 -26.85 -11.79 7.55
CA ASN A 127 -28.19 -12.01 8.11
C ASN A 127 -29.06 -10.72 8.09
N GLN A 128 -28.44 -9.55 8.12
CA GLN A 128 -29.10 -8.26 7.95
C GLN A 128 -29.34 -7.90 6.47
N GLY A 129 -29.02 -8.79 5.53
CA GLY A 129 -29.31 -8.64 4.11
C GLY A 129 -28.21 -7.93 3.32
N ALA A 130 -26.98 -7.94 3.78
CA ALA A 130 -25.86 -7.46 2.96
C ALA A 130 -25.78 -8.23 1.63
N GLN A 131 -25.66 -7.49 0.52
CA GLN A 131 -25.62 -7.99 -0.85
C GLN A 131 -24.25 -7.75 -1.52
N LEU A 132 -23.41 -6.96 -0.89
CA LEU A 132 -21.98 -6.75 -1.19
C LEU A 132 -21.25 -6.61 0.14
N LEU A 133 -20.11 -7.28 0.28
CA LEU A 133 -19.21 -7.11 1.40
C LEU A 133 -17.89 -6.48 0.95
N ILE A 134 -17.44 -5.45 1.67
CA ILE A 134 -16.10 -4.90 1.60
C ILE A 134 -15.42 -5.25 2.91
N VAL A 135 -14.32 -5.98 2.86
CA VAL A 135 -13.66 -6.55 4.04
C VAL A 135 -12.20 -6.12 4.08
N ALA A 136 -11.78 -5.50 5.18
CA ALA A 136 -10.37 -5.36 5.54
C ALA A 136 -9.99 -6.56 6.42
N PRO A 137 -9.33 -7.61 5.91
CA PRO A 137 -9.08 -8.82 6.68
C PRO A 137 -8.12 -8.57 7.85
N LEU A 138 -8.39 -9.18 9.00
CA LEU A 138 -7.45 -9.12 10.12
C LEU A 138 -6.19 -9.93 9.82
N ASN A 139 -6.35 -11.14 9.34
CA ASN A 139 -5.28 -12.06 8.95
C ASN A 139 -5.47 -12.53 7.51
N SER A 140 -4.40 -13.05 6.92
CA SER A 140 -4.45 -13.66 5.58
C SER A 140 -5.20 -15.01 5.57
N ASP A 141 -5.27 -15.67 6.72
CA ASP A 141 -5.95 -16.96 6.93
C ASP A 141 -7.06 -16.83 8.00
N GLY A 142 -7.98 -17.79 8.01
CA GLY A 142 -8.98 -17.97 9.07
C GLY A 142 -10.32 -17.29 8.81
N LEU A 143 -10.50 -16.58 7.68
CA LEU A 143 -11.80 -16.01 7.28
C LEU A 143 -12.67 -16.96 6.44
N GLU A 144 -12.22 -18.19 6.20
CA GLU A 144 -12.92 -19.18 5.38
C GLU A 144 -14.38 -19.38 5.79
N PRO A 145 -14.76 -19.47 7.10
CA PRO A 145 -16.16 -19.61 7.48
C PRO A 145 -17.04 -18.43 7.06
N ALA A 146 -16.50 -17.21 7.11
CA ALA A 146 -17.20 -16.00 6.66
C ALA A 146 -17.33 -15.95 5.13
N LEU A 147 -16.28 -16.33 4.42
CA LEU A 147 -16.30 -16.42 2.94
C LEU A 147 -17.28 -17.47 2.46
N GLN A 148 -17.34 -18.63 3.10
CA GLN A 148 -18.31 -19.70 2.81
C GLN A 148 -19.74 -19.24 3.06
N ALA A 149 -19.98 -18.50 4.16
CA ALA A 149 -21.29 -17.94 4.46
C ALA A 149 -21.76 -16.91 3.41
N ALA A 150 -20.83 -16.08 2.92
CA ALA A 150 -21.09 -15.14 1.82
C ALA A 150 -21.38 -15.86 0.50
N ALA A 151 -20.57 -16.87 0.15
CA ALA A 151 -20.75 -17.68 -1.05
C ALA A 151 -22.08 -18.43 -1.06
N ALA A 152 -22.51 -19.00 0.08
CA ALA A 152 -23.80 -19.68 0.24
C ALA A 152 -25.00 -18.76 -0.02
N LYS A 153 -24.83 -17.46 0.13
CA LYS A 153 -25.84 -16.41 -0.15
C LYS A 153 -25.60 -15.70 -1.48
N HIS A 154 -24.62 -16.11 -2.29
CA HIS A 154 -24.16 -15.48 -3.52
C HIS A 154 -23.80 -14.00 -3.35
N VAL A 155 -23.25 -13.63 -2.19
CA VAL A 155 -22.82 -12.26 -1.87
C VAL A 155 -21.36 -12.09 -2.24
N PRO A 156 -21.02 -11.18 -3.17
CA PRO A 156 -19.62 -10.89 -3.52
C PRO A 156 -18.86 -10.24 -2.35
N VAL A 157 -17.59 -10.60 -2.22
CA VAL A 157 -16.67 -10.06 -1.21
C VAL A 157 -15.50 -9.39 -1.91
N ILE A 158 -15.34 -8.09 -1.72
CA ILE A 158 -14.12 -7.34 -2.11
C ILE A 158 -13.24 -7.22 -0.86
N THR A 159 -11.97 -7.60 -0.97
CA THR A 159 -11.01 -7.36 0.10
C THR A 159 -10.24 -6.08 -0.14
N VAL A 160 -10.00 -5.30 0.91
CA VAL A 160 -9.22 -4.06 0.87
C VAL A 160 -8.07 -4.14 1.87
N ASP A 161 -7.00 -3.39 1.60
CA ASP A 161 -5.80 -3.30 2.43
C ASP A 161 -5.00 -4.61 2.50
N ARG A 162 -5.58 -5.69 3.01
CA ARG A 162 -4.89 -6.97 3.25
C ARG A 162 -5.38 -8.06 2.31
N LYS A 163 -4.43 -8.85 1.80
CA LYS A 163 -4.71 -9.97 0.90
C LYS A 163 -5.00 -11.24 1.70
N LEU A 164 -5.97 -12.01 1.23
CA LEU A 164 -6.27 -13.34 1.75
C LEU A 164 -5.45 -14.42 1.03
N ASN A 165 -5.11 -15.49 1.74
CA ASN A 165 -4.62 -16.75 1.21
C ASN A 165 -5.80 -17.59 0.68
N ALA A 166 -6.51 -17.03 -0.30
CA ALA A 166 -7.71 -17.58 -0.91
C ALA A 166 -7.70 -17.24 -2.41
N THR A 167 -8.59 -17.84 -3.18
CA THR A 167 -8.59 -17.68 -4.64
C THR A 167 -9.57 -16.59 -5.06
N ALA A 168 -9.05 -15.56 -5.72
CA ALA A 168 -9.89 -14.53 -6.33
C ALA A 168 -10.82 -15.13 -7.39
N CYS A 169 -11.97 -14.49 -7.62
CA CYS A 169 -13.06 -14.96 -8.49
C CYS A 169 -13.67 -16.33 -8.08
N LYS A 170 -13.35 -16.84 -6.92
CA LYS A 170 -13.89 -18.08 -6.36
C LYS A 170 -14.31 -17.90 -4.91
N ASP A 171 -13.34 -17.64 -4.04
CA ASP A 171 -13.58 -17.51 -2.59
C ASP A 171 -13.90 -16.06 -2.21
N TYR A 172 -13.37 -15.10 -2.93
CA TYR A 172 -13.69 -13.67 -2.88
C TYR A 172 -13.56 -13.07 -4.29
N LEU A 173 -14.08 -11.88 -4.50
CA LEU A 173 -14.19 -11.29 -5.84
C LEU A 173 -12.85 -10.76 -6.35
N THR A 174 -12.25 -9.84 -5.59
CA THR A 174 -10.99 -9.17 -5.94
C THR A 174 -10.33 -8.57 -4.70
N PHE A 175 -9.02 -8.35 -4.77
CA PHE A 175 -8.24 -7.62 -3.79
C PHE A 175 -7.96 -6.19 -4.28
N ILE A 176 -8.11 -5.20 -3.42
CA ILE A 176 -7.74 -3.81 -3.68
C ILE A 176 -6.76 -3.35 -2.60
N GLY A 177 -5.55 -2.99 -2.99
CA GLY A 177 -4.53 -2.57 -2.03
C GLY A 177 -3.21 -2.22 -2.69
N SER A 178 -2.18 -2.08 -1.89
CA SER A 178 -0.84 -1.72 -2.32
C SER A 178 0.01 -2.94 -2.68
N ASN A 179 1.14 -2.71 -3.36
CA ASN A 179 2.20 -3.69 -3.50
C ASN A 179 3.14 -3.58 -2.28
N PHE A 180 2.92 -4.42 -1.28
CA PHE A 180 3.66 -4.34 -0.01
C PHE A 180 5.14 -4.72 -0.14
N VAL A 181 5.49 -5.61 -1.07
CA VAL A 181 6.90 -5.91 -1.39
C VAL A 181 7.59 -4.67 -1.95
N ASP A 182 6.92 -3.93 -2.85
CA ASP A 182 7.43 -2.67 -3.40
C ASP A 182 7.56 -1.59 -2.32
N GLN A 183 6.60 -1.48 -1.41
CA GLN A 183 6.70 -0.56 -0.26
C GLN A 183 7.95 -0.85 0.58
N GLY A 184 8.22 -2.12 0.88
CA GLY A 184 9.42 -2.54 1.61
C GLY A 184 10.72 -2.20 0.87
N LYS A 185 10.78 -2.45 -0.45
CA LYS A 185 11.93 -2.07 -1.30
C LYS A 185 12.18 -0.57 -1.28
N ARG A 186 11.14 0.23 -1.47
CA ARG A 186 11.24 1.69 -1.49
C ARG A 186 11.62 2.26 -0.13
N ALA A 187 11.18 1.64 0.98
CA ALA A 187 11.63 1.99 2.31
C ALA A 187 13.13 1.69 2.51
N ALA A 188 13.61 0.56 1.97
CA ALA A 188 15.03 0.25 1.96
C ALA A 188 15.84 1.29 1.17
N ASP A 189 15.41 1.66 -0.03
CA ASP A 189 16.07 2.68 -0.85
C ASP A 189 16.14 4.04 -0.13
N ALA A 190 15.06 4.44 0.55
CA ALA A 190 15.04 5.66 1.36
C ALA A 190 16.03 5.58 2.53
N LEU A 191 16.14 4.42 3.19
CA LEU A 191 17.09 4.23 4.27
C LEU A 191 18.55 4.19 3.77
N VAL A 192 18.79 3.55 2.65
CA VAL A 192 20.11 3.56 1.97
C VAL A 192 20.54 4.99 1.64
N LYS A 193 19.63 5.80 1.07
CA LYS A 193 19.88 7.23 0.80
C LYS A 193 20.23 7.99 2.07
N ALA A 194 19.52 7.73 3.17
CA ALA A 194 19.70 8.43 4.44
C ALA A 194 21.00 8.05 5.18
N THR A 195 21.46 6.80 5.05
CA THR A 195 22.59 6.24 5.77
C THR A 195 23.90 6.21 4.96
N GLY A 196 23.81 6.44 3.65
CA GLY A 196 24.93 6.20 2.74
C GLY A 196 25.28 4.70 2.57
N GLY A 197 24.31 3.80 2.86
CA GLY A 197 24.43 2.35 2.63
C GLY A 197 25.23 1.61 3.71
N THR A 198 25.47 2.20 4.88
CA THR A 198 26.23 1.57 5.98
C THR A 198 25.54 1.81 7.33
N GLY A 199 25.75 0.89 8.27
CA GLY A 199 25.23 1.01 9.64
C GLY A 199 24.50 -0.23 10.14
N LYS A 200 23.89 -0.13 11.33
CA LYS A 200 23.12 -1.18 11.98
C LYS A 200 21.65 -0.82 12.04
N VAL A 201 20.82 -1.67 11.47
CA VAL A 201 19.37 -1.46 11.28
C VAL A 201 18.59 -2.38 12.20
N ALA A 202 17.60 -1.86 12.90
CA ALA A 202 16.54 -2.66 13.50
C ALA A 202 15.23 -2.46 12.72
N ILE A 203 14.41 -3.52 12.64
CA ILE A 203 13.11 -3.51 12.00
C ILE A 203 12.02 -3.63 13.07
N LEU A 204 11.10 -2.67 13.08
CA LEU A 204 9.85 -2.76 13.85
C LEU A 204 8.81 -3.40 12.95
N LEU A 205 8.54 -4.67 13.22
CA LEU A 205 7.59 -5.48 12.45
C LEU A 205 6.15 -5.13 12.81
N GLY A 206 5.26 -5.24 11.85
CA GLY A 206 3.82 -5.17 12.07
C GLY A 206 3.26 -6.39 12.80
N THR A 207 1.94 -6.52 12.79
CA THR A 207 1.23 -7.65 13.39
C THR A 207 1.53 -8.94 12.63
N SER A 208 1.85 -9.99 13.36
CA SER A 208 2.05 -11.33 12.79
C SER A 208 0.76 -11.90 12.19
N GLY A 209 0.90 -12.77 11.19
CA GLY A 209 -0.22 -13.50 10.58
C GLY A 209 -0.94 -12.79 9.45
N ASN A 210 -0.45 -11.62 9.01
CA ASN A 210 -0.94 -10.98 7.79
C ASN A 210 0.17 -10.76 6.75
N GLY A 211 -0.22 -10.72 5.48
CA GLY A 211 0.70 -10.60 4.36
C GLY A 211 1.42 -9.25 4.30
N VAL A 212 0.86 -8.18 4.87
CA VAL A 212 1.48 -6.84 4.86
C VAL A 212 2.82 -6.88 5.57
N THR A 213 2.86 -7.43 6.80
CA THR A 213 4.10 -7.59 7.56
C THR A 213 5.12 -8.44 6.81
N THR A 214 4.70 -9.62 6.32
CA THR A 214 5.59 -10.53 5.60
C THR A 214 6.18 -9.90 4.34
N ASP A 215 5.35 -9.24 3.54
CA ASP A 215 5.74 -8.68 2.26
C ASP A 215 6.59 -7.41 2.41
N ARG A 216 6.26 -6.52 3.36
CA ARG A 216 7.09 -5.34 3.68
C ARG A 216 8.45 -5.75 4.19
N THR A 217 8.51 -6.74 5.11
CA THR A 217 9.79 -7.30 5.60
C THR A 217 10.61 -7.87 4.44
N LYS A 218 9.97 -8.74 3.62
CA LYS A 218 10.66 -9.36 2.48
C LYS A 218 11.22 -8.33 1.51
N GLY A 219 10.41 -7.36 1.10
CA GLY A 219 10.85 -6.30 0.19
C GLY A 219 12.03 -5.52 0.73
N PHE A 220 12.00 -5.15 2.01
CA PHE A 220 13.07 -4.41 2.67
C PHE A 220 14.36 -5.23 2.78
N VAL A 221 14.28 -6.45 3.31
CA VAL A 221 15.46 -7.31 3.53
C VAL A 221 16.15 -7.67 2.21
N ASP A 222 15.37 -8.07 1.21
CA ASP A 222 15.92 -8.44 -0.10
C ASP A 222 16.59 -7.24 -0.78
N GLN A 223 16.01 -6.05 -0.67
CA GLN A 223 16.56 -4.83 -1.26
C GLN A 223 17.86 -4.39 -0.58
N ILE A 224 17.92 -4.43 0.77
CA ILE A 224 19.16 -4.15 1.53
C ILE A 224 20.25 -5.13 1.13
N ALA A 225 19.95 -6.43 1.07
CA ALA A 225 20.91 -7.45 0.69
C ALA A 225 21.47 -7.23 -0.73
N ALA A 226 20.62 -6.78 -1.65
CA ALA A 226 20.99 -6.57 -3.05
C ALA A 226 21.77 -5.26 -3.29
N THR A 227 21.45 -4.17 -2.57
CA THR A 227 21.93 -2.83 -2.90
C THR A 227 22.85 -2.20 -1.88
N ALA A 228 22.79 -2.63 -0.61
CA ALA A 228 23.53 -2.01 0.48
C ALA A 228 23.97 -3.04 1.54
N PRO A 229 24.86 -3.99 1.20
CA PRO A 229 25.29 -5.03 2.13
C PRO A 229 26.09 -4.49 3.33
N GLY A 230 26.46 -3.21 3.33
CA GLY A 230 27.03 -2.50 4.47
C GLY A 230 26.01 -2.11 5.55
N LEU A 231 24.71 -2.18 5.26
CA LEU A 231 23.64 -2.05 6.23
C LEU A 231 23.33 -3.43 6.83
N GLN A 232 23.64 -3.60 8.11
CA GLN A 232 23.45 -4.86 8.81
C GLN A 232 22.13 -4.85 9.59
N ILE A 233 21.22 -5.76 9.29
CA ILE A 233 19.99 -5.95 10.07
C ILE A 233 20.33 -6.74 11.33
N VAL A 234 20.35 -6.06 12.47
CA VAL A 234 20.80 -6.62 13.76
C VAL A 234 19.67 -7.09 14.66
N ALA A 235 18.45 -6.61 14.43
CA ALA A 235 17.27 -7.00 15.19
C ALA A 235 15.99 -6.81 14.38
N GLN A 236 15.00 -7.67 14.66
CA GLN A 236 13.63 -7.57 14.16
C GLN A 236 12.68 -7.92 15.30
N GLN A 237 11.76 -7.03 15.62
CA GLN A 237 10.79 -7.26 16.70
C GLN A 237 9.46 -6.61 16.39
N THR A 238 8.36 -7.31 16.69
CA THR A 238 7.02 -6.80 16.44
C THR A 238 6.62 -5.68 17.38
N GLY A 239 6.10 -4.59 16.82
CA GLY A 239 5.41 -3.51 17.51
C GLY A 239 3.92 -3.47 17.17
N GLU A 240 3.41 -4.51 16.47
CA GLU A 240 1.98 -4.78 16.22
C GLU A 240 1.23 -3.59 15.55
N PHE A 241 1.93 -2.80 14.74
CA PHE A 241 1.42 -1.56 14.13
C PHE A 241 0.94 -0.49 15.13
N ALA A 242 1.31 -0.60 16.42
CA ALA A 242 0.87 0.29 17.48
C ALA A 242 2.00 1.23 17.94
N ARG A 243 1.65 2.50 18.21
CA ARG A 243 2.62 3.53 18.60
C ARG A 243 3.30 3.25 19.93
N ASP A 244 2.53 2.90 20.94
CA ASP A 244 3.03 2.58 22.29
C ASP A 244 3.94 1.34 22.29
N LYS A 245 3.56 0.31 21.52
CA LYS A 245 4.38 -0.88 21.31
C LYS A 245 5.65 -0.56 20.54
N GLY A 246 5.57 0.22 19.48
CA GLY A 246 6.73 0.70 18.72
C GLY A 246 7.72 1.45 19.60
N GLN A 247 7.23 2.31 20.50
CA GLN A 247 8.06 3.00 21.49
C GLN A 247 8.74 1.99 22.44
N GLN A 248 7.96 1.12 23.09
CA GLN A 248 8.46 0.14 24.06
C GLN A 248 9.54 -0.78 23.43
N VAL A 249 9.27 -1.31 22.24
CA VAL A 249 10.21 -2.16 21.51
C VAL A 249 11.49 -1.39 21.17
N THR A 250 11.38 -0.16 20.72
CA THR A 250 12.54 0.68 20.40
C THR A 250 13.38 0.96 21.64
N GLU A 251 12.77 1.26 22.79
CA GLU A 251 13.49 1.43 24.06
C GLU A 251 14.29 0.18 24.42
N GLN A 252 13.72 -1.01 24.29
CA GLN A 252 14.40 -2.30 24.52
C GLN A 252 15.54 -2.54 23.53
N LEU A 253 15.31 -2.25 22.23
CA LEU A 253 16.30 -2.40 21.19
C LEU A 253 17.51 -1.47 21.39
N LEU A 254 17.30 -0.23 21.80
CA LEU A 254 18.37 0.73 22.06
C LEU A 254 19.19 0.35 23.29
N GLN A 255 18.61 -0.37 24.25
CA GLN A 255 19.35 -0.92 25.40
C GLN A 255 20.18 -2.14 25.03
N SER A 256 19.60 -3.08 24.26
CA SER A 256 20.26 -4.33 23.87
C SER A 256 21.24 -4.17 22.70
N HIS A 257 21.01 -3.19 21.84
CA HIS A 257 21.83 -2.85 20.68
C HIS A 257 22.12 -1.33 20.64
N PRO A 258 22.98 -0.81 21.54
CA PRO A 258 23.23 0.63 21.66
C PRO A 258 23.92 1.24 20.42
N ASP A 259 24.43 0.41 19.54
CA ASP A 259 25.08 0.75 18.27
C ASP A 259 24.15 0.76 17.04
N ILE A 260 22.84 0.61 17.24
CA ILE A 260 21.84 0.86 16.18
C ILE A 260 21.97 2.30 15.69
N THR A 261 22.04 2.45 14.36
CA THR A 261 22.13 3.74 13.66
C THR A 261 20.91 4.02 12.78
N ALA A 262 20.06 3.03 12.56
CA ALA A 262 18.88 3.17 11.71
C ALA A 262 17.73 2.27 12.17
N LEU A 263 16.51 2.73 11.90
CA LEU A 263 15.26 2.02 12.17
C LEU A 263 14.39 2.01 10.89
N TYR A 264 13.88 0.83 10.55
CA TYR A 264 12.76 0.69 9.63
C TYR A 264 11.52 0.29 10.43
N ALA A 265 10.48 1.10 10.38
CA ALA A 265 9.19 0.78 10.95
C ALA A 265 8.21 0.45 9.83
N GLU A 266 7.57 -0.71 9.91
CA GLU A 266 6.63 -1.17 8.88
C GLU A 266 5.33 -0.37 8.85
N ASN A 267 5.10 0.52 9.83
CA ASN A 267 4.11 1.59 9.74
C ASN A 267 4.54 2.85 10.49
N ASP A 268 3.85 3.95 10.20
CA ASP A 268 4.12 5.27 10.76
C ASP A 268 3.92 5.34 12.28
N GLU A 269 2.89 4.67 12.80
CA GLU A 269 2.60 4.70 14.24
C GLU A 269 3.76 4.11 15.06
N MET A 270 4.30 2.96 14.65
CA MET A 270 5.50 2.42 15.31
C MET A 270 6.71 3.33 15.16
N GLY A 271 6.88 3.94 13.98
CA GLY A 271 7.98 4.87 13.73
C GLY A 271 7.89 6.14 14.58
N LEU A 272 6.68 6.68 14.78
CA LEU A 272 6.46 7.82 15.69
C LEU A 272 6.70 7.44 17.16
N GLY A 273 6.38 6.20 17.54
CA GLY A 273 6.79 5.65 18.83
C GLY A 273 8.30 5.56 18.96
N ALA A 274 8.99 5.14 17.90
CA ALA A 274 10.46 5.09 17.86
C ALA A 274 11.09 6.48 18.02
N VAL A 275 10.52 7.52 17.41
CA VAL A 275 10.97 8.92 17.62
C VAL A 275 10.98 9.28 19.11
N THR A 276 9.90 8.93 19.82
CA THR A 276 9.80 9.17 21.25
C THR A 276 10.87 8.43 22.05
N ALA A 277 11.08 7.15 21.74
CA ALA A 277 12.09 6.30 22.38
C ALA A 277 13.52 6.81 22.13
N VAL A 278 13.84 7.22 20.91
CA VAL A 278 15.14 7.78 20.52
C VAL A 278 15.42 9.08 21.30
N LYS A 279 14.44 9.98 21.42
CA LYS A 279 14.55 11.19 22.23
C LYS A 279 14.76 10.84 23.71
N GLY A 280 14.01 9.87 24.24
CA GLY A 280 14.15 9.38 25.62
C GLY A 280 15.54 8.81 25.93
N ALA A 281 16.21 8.22 24.93
CA ALA A 281 17.58 7.76 25.02
C ALA A 281 18.65 8.87 24.87
N GLY A 282 18.24 10.14 24.78
CA GLY A 282 19.12 11.28 24.59
C GLY A 282 19.74 11.40 23.20
N LYS A 283 19.20 10.70 22.22
CA LYS A 283 19.63 10.73 20.83
C LYS A 283 18.67 11.58 19.97
N LYS A 284 19.16 12.03 18.81
CA LYS A 284 18.38 12.84 17.85
C LYS A 284 17.81 11.95 16.77
N PRO A 285 16.46 11.74 16.71
CA PRO A 285 15.82 11.02 15.60
C PRO A 285 16.09 11.76 14.29
N GLY A 286 16.18 11.02 13.20
CA GLY A 286 16.52 11.53 11.88
C GLY A 286 18.00 11.90 11.69
N THR A 287 18.76 12.08 12.77
CA THR A 287 20.18 12.46 12.74
C THR A 287 21.08 11.36 13.29
N ASP A 288 21.00 11.07 14.58
CA ASP A 288 21.81 10.02 15.23
C ASP A 288 21.27 8.63 14.88
N ILE A 289 19.95 8.52 14.76
CA ILE A 289 19.25 7.32 14.29
C ILE A 289 18.37 7.70 13.13
N LYS A 290 18.66 7.17 11.95
CA LYS A 290 17.86 7.36 10.75
C LYS A 290 16.57 6.55 10.86
N ILE A 291 15.44 7.15 10.47
CA ILE A 291 14.12 6.51 10.59
C ILE A 291 13.38 6.60 9.26
N VAL A 292 12.90 5.45 8.77
CA VAL A 292 11.96 5.38 7.65
C VAL A 292 10.77 4.54 8.04
N SER A 293 9.59 4.85 7.48
CA SER A 293 8.36 4.12 7.75
C SER A 293 7.46 4.03 6.52
N VAL A 294 6.33 3.35 6.70
CA VAL A 294 5.28 3.19 5.68
C VAL A 294 3.96 3.67 6.28
N ASP A 295 3.12 4.27 5.53
CA ASP A 295 1.71 4.64 5.54
C ASP A 295 1.48 6.02 4.89
N GLY A 296 2.20 7.06 5.28
CA GLY A 296 1.99 8.43 4.77
C GLY A 296 0.99 9.22 5.61
N THR A 297 0.95 8.95 6.91
CA THR A 297 0.12 9.71 7.86
C THR A 297 0.63 11.13 8.01
N ARG A 298 -0.28 12.07 8.25
CA ARG A 298 0.08 13.48 8.41
C ARG A 298 1.15 13.71 9.48
N ASN A 299 1.05 13.01 10.61
CA ASN A 299 2.02 13.13 11.69
C ASN A 299 3.43 12.66 11.30
N ALA A 300 3.55 11.56 10.54
CA ALA A 300 4.85 11.07 10.06
C ALA A 300 5.44 12.01 9.00
N VAL A 301 4.63 12.52 8.07
CA VAL A 301 5.08 13.50 7.08
C VAL A 301 5.49 14.82 7.74
N GLN A 302 4.82 15.24 8.81
CA GLN A 302 5.25 16.39 9.62
C GLN A 302 6.57 16.13 10.33
N ALA A 303 6.77 14.94 10.91
CA ALA A 303 8.04 14.54 11.54
C ALA A 303 9.18 14.52 10.51
N LEU A 304 8.90 14.05 9.28
CA LEU A 304 9.83 14.10 8.16
C LEU A 304 10.19 15.54 7.78
N ALA A 305 9.19 16.41 7.64
CA ALA A 305 9.38 17.84 7.37
C ALA A 305 10.17 18.56 8.48
N GLY A 306 10.06 18.06 9.72
CA GLY A 306 10.78 18.54 10.90
C GLY A 306 12.20 17.92 11.05
N GLY A 307 12.59 16.99 10.19
CA GLY A 307 13.90 16.34 10.22
C GLY A 307 14.04 15.21 11.25
N GLU A 308 12.94 14.73 11.82
CA GLU A 308 12.92 13.58 12.76
C GLU A 308 12.79 12.22 12.05
N TYR A 309 12.45 12.23 10.77
CA TYR A 309 12.38 11.10 9.86
C TYR A 309 13.25 11.35 8.63
N ASN A 310 13.51 10.31 7.87
CA ASN A 310 14.33 10.36 6.66
C ASN A 310 13.58 9.91 5.40
N GLY A 311 12.41 9.29 5.55
CA GLY A 311 11.54 8.89 4.46
C GLY A 311 10.25 8.24 4.96
N VAL A 312 9.16 8.43 4.22
CA VAL A 312 7.87 7.78 4.45
C VAL A 312 7.34 7.29 3.11
N ILE A 313 7.03 6.02 3.01
CA ILE A 313 6.39 5.43 1.84
C ILE A 313 4.89 5.43 2.08
N GLU A 314 4.12 5.93 1.11
CA GLU A 314 2.66 5.92 1.23
C GLU A 314 2.11 4.49 1.18
N SER A 315 1.09 4.23 1.99
CA SER A 315 0.12 3.16 1.84
C SER A 315 -1.25 3.82 1.97
N ASN A 316 -1.94 4.07 0.85
CA ASN A 316 -3.12 4.93 0.86
C ASN A 316 -4.36 4.16 1.31
N PRO A 317 -5.04 4.58 2.41
CA PRO A 317 -6.21 3.88 2.97
C PRO A 317 -7.54 4.28 2.34
N ARG A 318 -7.55 5.21 1.38
CA ARG A 318 -8.78 5.76 0.80
C ARG A 318 -9.36 4.83 -0.27
N PHE A 319 -9.76 3.62 0.13
CA PHE A 319 -10.24 2.57 -0.78
C PHE A 319 -11.69 2.78 -1.27
N GLY A 320 -12.49 3.62 -0.63
CA GLY A 320 -13.91 3.79 -0.94
C GLY A 320 -14.20 3.98 -2.43
N PRO A 321 -13.66 5.03 -3.08
CA PRO A 321 -13.92 5.28 -4.50
C PRO A 321 -13.58 4.08 -5.39
N LEU A 322 -12.43 3.44 -5.13
CA LEU A 322 -11.96 2.33 -5.95
C LEU A 322 -12.75 1.04 -5.71
N ALA A 323 -13.12 0.75 -4.46
CA ALA A 323 -13.92 -0.42 -4.11
C ALA A 323 -15.32 -0.34 -4.73
N PHE A 324 -16.00 0.81 -4.62
CA PHE A 324 -17.32 0.99 -5.21
C PHE A 324 -17.28 1.08 -6.73
N ALA A 325 -16.27 1.71 -7.34
CA ALA A 325 -16.12 1.72 -8.80
C ALA A 325 -15.87 0.30 -9.34
N THR A 326 -15.09 -0.52 -8.65
CA THR A 326 -14.86 -1.93 -9.00
C THR A 326 -16.14 -2.76 -8.85
N ALA A 327 -16.90 -2.57 -7.77
CA ALA A 327 -18.18 -3.21 -7.56
C ALA A 327 -19.20 -2.81 -8.66
N GLN A 328 -19.24 -1.53 -9.03
CA GLN A 328 -20.14 -1.05 -10.10
C GLN A 328 -19.82 -1.72 -11.44
N LYS A 329 -18.52 -1.75 -11.83
CA LYS A 329 -18.10 -2.46 -13.05
C LYS A 329 -18.57 -3.91 -13.05
N PHE A 330 -18.35 -4.61 -11.95
CA PHE A 330 -18.75 -5.99 -11.79
C PHE A 330 -20.27 -6.16 -11.92
N PHE A 331 -21.06 -5.35 -11.23
CA PHE A 331 -22.52 -5.42 -11.31
C PHE A 331 -23.09 -4.96 -12.66
N ASP A 332 -22.35 -4.16 -13.42
CA ASP A 332 -22.66 -3.82 -14.82
C ASP A 332 -22.38 -4.99 -15.79
N GLY A 333 -21.82 -6.10 -15.29
CA GLY A 333 -21.50 -7.29 -16.06
C GLY A 333 -20.14 -7.23 -16.74
N GLN A 334 -19.29 -6.28 -16.38
CA GLN A 334 -17.93 -6.17 -16.87
C GLN A 334 -16.99 -7.07 -16.05
N ALA A 335 -16.01 -7.66 -16.72
CA ALA A 335 -14.96 -8.40 -16.04
C ALA A 335 -14.03 -7.47 -15.25
N ILE A 336 -13.66 -7.87 -14.03
CA ILE A 336 -12.74 -7.15 -13.18
C ILE A 336 -11.50 -8.01 -12.87
N PRO A 337 -10.31 -7.40 -12.61
CA PRO A 337 -9.10 -8.14 -12.32
C PRO A 337 -9.13 -8.79 -10.93
N ASP A 338 -8.31 -9.83 -10.73
CA ASP A 338 -8.13 -10.48 -9.43
C ASP A 338 -7.52 -9.55 -8.37
N ASN A 339 -6.70 -8.60 -8.80
CA ASN A 339 -6.06 -7.63 -7.94
C ASN A 339 -6.07 -6.24 -8.59
N VAL A 340 -6.46 -5.23 -7.83
CA VAL A 340 -6.36 -3.82 -8.17
C VAL A 340 -5.27 -3.20 -7.30
N ILE A 341 -4.11 -2.93 -7.90
CA ILE A 341 -2.93 -2.46 -7.16
C ILE A 341 -2.78 -0.95 -7.27
N ILE A 342 -2.72 -0.28 -6.13
CA ILE A 342 -2.54 1.16 -6.01
C ILE A 342 -1.05 1.50 -6.17
N THR A 343 -0.76 2.55 -6.93
CA THR A 343 0.59 3.15 -6.98
C THR A 343 0.72 4.16 -5.84
N ASP A 344 1.50 3.80 -4.82
CA ASP A 344 1.73 4.64 -3.66
C ASP A 344 2.78 5.73 -3.95
N ARG A 345 2.62 6.89 -3.31
CA ARG A 345 3.61 7.97 -3.33
C ARG A 345 4.77 7.67 -2.39
N ALA A 346 5.76 8.56 -2.38
CA ALA A 346 6.81 8.59 -1.37
C ALA A 346 7.02 10.04 -0.91
N TYR A 347 7.27 10.19 0.38
CA TYR A 347 7.65 11.44 0.98
C TYR A 347 9.12 11.37 1.39
N ASP A 348 9.87 12.39 1.05
CA ASP A 348 11.27 12.57 1.41
C ASP A 348 11.50 13.98 1.99
N PRO A 349 12.70 14.30 2.51
CA PRO A 349 12.97 15.63 3.07
C PRO A 349 12.73 16.78 2.09
N ASP A 350 12.84 16.53 0.78
CA ASP A 350 12.71 17.57 -0.24
C ASP A 350 11.24 17.91 -0.53
N ASN A 351 10.33 16.92 -0.46
CA ASN A 351 8.92 17.09 -0.81
C ASN A 351 7.96 17.16 0.39
N ALA A 352 8.37 16.73 1.58
CA ALA A 352 7.49 16.58 2.74
C ALA A 352 6.69 17.84 3.08
N LYS A 353 7.34 19.02 3.03
CA LYS A 353 6.68 20.29 3.38
C LYS A 353 5.57 20.70 2.41
N THR A 354 5.75 20.40 1.13
CA THR A 354 4.80 20.77 0.06
C THR A 354 3.74 19.71 -0.18
N SER A 355 3.90 18.52 0.39
CA SER A 355 3.02 17.37 0.15
C SER A 355 2.12 17.00 1.34
N LEU A 356 2.11 17.81 2.41
CA LEU A 356 1.33 17.59 3.62
C LEU A 356 -0.19 17.45 3.37
N ASP A 357 -0.72 18.14 2.35
CA ASP A 357 -2.15 18.06 2.02
C ASP A 357 -2.56 16.70 1.42
N GLY A 358 -1.60 15.93 0.94
CA GLY A 358 -1.84 14.56 0.46
C GLY A 358 -1.82 13.51 1.56
N ALA A 359 -1.20 13.80 2.71
CA ALA A 359 -1.15 12.92 3.87
C ALA A 359 -2.51 12.84 4.59
N TYR A 360 -2.77 11.77 5.33
CA TYR A 360 -4.05 11.52 6.01
C TYR A 360 -3.90 11.41 7.52
#